data_3ef8f65ddd433b3f6868903eb970d53b
#
_entry.id   3ef8f65ddd433b3f6868903eb970d53b
#
_cell.length_a   1.000
_cell.length_b   1.000
_cell.length_c   1.000
_cell.angle_alpha   90.00
_cell.angle_beta   90.00
_cell.angle_gamma   90.00
#
_symmetry.space_group_name_H-M   'P 1'
#
loop_
_entity.id
_entity.type
_entity.pdbx_description
1 polymer ?
#
loop_
_entity_poly.entity_id
_entity_poly.type
_entity_poly.pdbx_seq_one_letter_code
_entity_poly.pdbx_strand_id
1 'polypeptide(L)'
;MKFYTLIFSLLFSLLSFSQTKLYVHEDADSYVKATKSLAILPLDVQVKMRPKQLKDFTPEQIIVMGHNEAKDIQRAMYSWFLTRKKRGSLLVESVQRPTVTNAILKKNGIDIHSYSDLTPSELGEILGVDLIITGTFETSKPMSDGAGVALALLAGVGGATSQATANIDFINTSDNELVVNYFKKIKGSLGSNSEDLINILMRKVSRRIPYTK
;
A
#
# COMPACT_ATOMS: atom_id res chain seq x y z
N MET A 1 -31.12 -32.47 22.51
CA MET A 1 -30.00 -32.61 21.55
C MET A 1 -29.98 -31.58 20.45
N LYS A 2 -31.08 -31.02 19.95
CA LYS A 2 -31.09 -30.04 18.84
C LYS A 2 -30.53 -28.63 19.19
N PHE A 3 -30.54 -28.24 20.46
CA PHE A 3 -30.05 -26.90 20.89
C PHE A 3 -28.52 -26.77 20.93
N TYR A 4 -27.84 -27.86 21.28
CA TYR A 4 -26.35 -27.86 21.34
C TYR A 4 -25.71 -27.87 19.96
N THR A 5 -26.38 -28.45 18.95
CA THR A 5 -25.90 -28.45 17.56
C THR A 5 -25.91 -27.02 16.94
N LEU A 6 -26.89 -26.19 17.33
CA LEU A 6 -27.04 -24.82 16.84
C LEU A 6 -25.95 -23.90 17.42
N ILE A 7 -25.61 -24.07 18.70
CA ILE A 7 -24.55 -23.30 19.39
C ILE A 7 -23.18 -23.67 18.83
N PHE A 8 -22.92 -24.93 18.52
CA PHE A 8 -21.66 -25.39 17.95
C PHE A 8 -21.46 -24.88 16.52
N SER A 9 -22.53 -24.78 15.72
CA SER A 9 -22.50 -24.20 14.37
C SER A 9 -22.23 -22.69 14.39
N LEU A 10 -22.70 -21.97 15.42
CA LEU A 10 -22.49 -20.51 15.55
C LEU A 10 -21.04 -20.17 15.95
N LEU A 11 -20.36 -21.03 16.69
CA LEU A 11 -18.97 -20.85 17.10
C LEU A 11 -17.97 -21.03 15.94
N PHE A 12 -18.32 -21.81 14.92
CA PHE A 12 -17.45 -22.08 13.77
C PHE A 12 -17.42 -20.94 12.73
N SER A 13 -18.41 -20.04 12.76
CA SER A 13 -18.52 -18.92 11.81
C SER A 13 -17.63 -17.72 12.14
N LEU A 14 -16.90 -17.72 13.29
CA LEU A 14 -16.06 -16.58 13.72
C LEU A 14 -14.60 -16.66 13.28
N LEU A 15 -14.19 -17.70 12.56
CA LEU A 15 -12.82 -17.81 12.04
C LEU A 15 -12.68 -17.08 10.70
N SER A 16 -12.96 -15.76 10.69
CA SER A 16 -12.55 -14.90 9.58
C SER A 16 -11.05 -14.70 9.61
N PHE A 17 -10.30 -15.60 8.98
CA PHE A 17 -8.86 -15.46 8.81
C PHE A 17 -8.58 -14.23 7.93
N SER A 18 -8.29 -13.10 8.57
CA SER A 18 -7.67 -11.98 7.90
C SER A 18 -6.24 -12.40 7.52
N GLN A 19 -6.03 -12.76 6.26
CA GLN A 19 -4.71 -13.16 5.78
C GLN A 19 -3.74 -11.98 5.90
N THR A 20 -2.88 -12.04 6.88
CA THR A 20 -1.74 -11.13 7.06
C THR A 20 -0.50 -11.98 7.10
N LYS A 21 0.48 -11.69 6.23
CA LYS A 21 1.81 -12.26 6.31
C LYS A 21 2.78 -11.12 6.57
N LEU A 22 3.70 -11.35 7.47
CA LEU A 22 4.76 -10.42 7.81
C LEU A 22 6.08 -11.18 7.81
N TYR A 23 7.01 -10.72 7.00
CA TYR A 23 8.42 -11.07 7.09
C TYR A 23 9.15 -9.89 7.72
N VAL A 24 10.05 -10.17 8.64
CA VAL A 24 10.99 -9.22 9.23
C VAL A 24 12.35 -9.91 9.21
N HIS A 25 13.35 -9.23 8.65
CA HIS A 25 14.72 -9.72 8.59
C HIS A 25 15.25 -9.98 10.00
N GLU A 26 16.07 -10.99 10.19
CA GLU A 26 16.64 -11.34 11.50
C GLU A 26 17.47 -10.21 12.12
N ASP A 27 18.21 -9.45 11.29
CA ASP A 27 18.99 -8.29 11.70
C ASP A 27 18.25 -6.95 11.55
N ALA A 28 16.90 -6.96 11.51
CA ALA A 28 16.10 -5.74 11.29
C ALA A 28 16.46 -4.59 12.23
N ASP A 29 16.81 -4.88 13.49
CA ASP A 29 17.20 -3.86 14.46
C ASP A 29 18.48 -3.12 14.04
N SER A 30 19.42 -3.78 13.38
CA SER A 30 20.64 -3.17 12.83
C SER A 30 20.31 -2.26 11.65
N TYR A 31 19.45 -2.73 10.73
CA TYR A 31 18.96 -1.93 9.61
C TYR A 31 18.21 -0.68 10.07
N VAL A 32 17.32 -0.82 11.05
CA VAL A 32 16.57 0.31 11.62
C VAL A 32 17.50 1.36 12.22
N LYS A 33 18.53 0.96 12.95
CA LYS A 33 19.52 1.86 13.54
C LYS A 33 20.37 2.59 12.49
N ALA A 34 20.65 1.94 11.37
CA ALA A 34 21.43 2.51 10.27
C ALA A 34 20.59 3.44 9.39
N THR A 35 19.27 3.25 9.30
CA THR A 35 18.37 4.01 8.44
C THR A 35 18.08 5.39 9.01
N LYS A 36 18.52 6.45 8.33
CA LYS A 36 18.24 7.86 8.68
C LYS A 36 17.12 8.44 7.82
N SER A 37 17.03 8.01 6.57
CA SER A 37 16.13 8.56 5.57
C SER A 37 15.39 7.47 4.81
N LEU A 38 14.14 7.74 4.45
CA LEU A 38 13.37 6.85 3.60
C LEU A 38 12.60 7.60 2.50
N ALA A 39 12.41 6.95 1.37
CA ALA A 39 11.49 7.36 0.33
C ALA A 39 10.40 6.32 0.11
N ILE A 40 9.20 6.79 -0.19
CA ILE A 40 8.08 5.95 -0.60
C ILE A 40 7.94 6.10 -2.10
N LEU A 41 8.09 5.02 -2.84
CA LEU A 41 7.86 5.00 -4.28
C LEU A 41 6.37 4.84 -4.58
N PRO A 42 5.86 5.32 -5.72
CA PRO A 42 4.53 4.93 -6.19
C PRO A 42 4.46 3.41 -6.30
N LEU A 43 3.46 2.79 -5.69
CA LEU A 43 3.28 1.34 -5.78
C LEU A 43 2.83 0.95 -7.20
N ASP A 44 3.12 -0.29 -7.61
CA ASP A 44 2.47 -0.88 -8.77
C ASP A 44 1.00 -1.17 -8.44
N VAL A 45 0.09 -0.42 -9.05
CA VAL A 45 -1.35 -0.50 -8.76
C VAL A 45 -2.11 -1.16 -9.89
N GLN A 46 -2.75 -2.28 -9.56
CA GLN A 46 -3.63 -3.01 -10.46
C GLN A 46 -5.09 -2.79 -10.08
N VAL A 47 -5.84 -2.20 -11.01
CA VAL A 47 -7.28 -1.98 -10.86
C VAL A 47 -8.02 -3.18 -11.47
N LYS A 48 -8.57 -4.05 -10.61
CA LYS A 48 -9.34 -5.24 -11.00
C LYS A 48 -10.83 -4.97 -10.97
N MET A 49 -11.38 -4.63 -12.11
CA MET A 49 -12.82 -4.41 -12.27
C MET A 49 -13.56 -5.69 -12.64
N ARG A 50 -14.86 -5.73 -12.35
CA ARG A 50 -15.73 -6.81 -12.81
C ARG A 50 -15.95 -6.71 -14.33
N PRO A 51 -16.21 -7.84 -15.06
CA PRO A 51 -16.39 -7.81 -16.52
C PRO A 51 -17.46 -6.84 -17.01
N LYS A 52 -18.52 -6.61 -16.23
CA LYS A 52 -19.56 -5.61 -16.57
C LYS A 52 -19.04 -4.17 -16.54
N GLN A 53 -18.14 -3.86 -15.58
CA GLN A 53 -17.56 -2.53 -15.42
C GLN A 53 -16.45 -2.27 -16.46
N LEU A 54 -15.71 -3.33 -16.86
CA LEU A 54 -14.67 -3.22 -17.88
C LEU A 54 -15.18 -2.76 -19.24
N LYS A 55 -16.48 -2.96 -19.55
CA LYS A 55 -17.08 -2.53 -20.82
C LYS A 55 -17.15 -1.02 -20.96
N ASP A 56 -17.09 -0.28 -19.86
CA ASP A 56 -17.24 1.16 -19.83
C ASP A 56 -15.90 1.91 -19.88
N PHE A 57 -14.76 1.17 -19.91
CA PHE A 57 -13.42 1.74 -19.86
C PHE A 57 -12.51 1.11 -20.90
N THR A 58 -11.61 1.93 -21.49
CA THR A 58 -10.52 1.41 -22.32
C THR A 58 -9.36 0.92 -21.45
N PRO A 59 -8.48 0.04 -21.96
CA PRO A 59 -7.28 -0.39 -21.24
C PRO A 59 -6.42 0.77 -20.75
N GLU A 60 -6.27 1.81 -21.58
CA GLU A 60 -5.49 3.01 -21.27
C GLU A 60 -6.10 3.79 -20.09
N GLN A 61 -7.43 3.89 -20.05
CA GLN A 61 -8.13 4.54 -18.94
C GLN A 61 -7.89 3.78 -17.64
N ILE A 62 -7.88 2.45 -17.67
CA ILE A 62 -7.61 1.61 -16.50
C ILE A 62 -6.17 1.81 -16.01
N ILE A 63 -5.20 1.90 -16.92
CA ILE A 63 -3.79 2.19 -16.59
C ILE A 63 -3.68 3.56 -15.91
N VAL A 64 -4.29 4.60 -16.49
CA VAL A 64 -4.28 5.96 -15.92
C VAL A 64 -4.92 5.98 -14.53
N MET A 65 -6.01 5.23 -14.31
CA MET A 65 -6.59 5.07 -12.98
C MET A 65 -5.59 4.46 -11.99
N GLY A 66 -4.89 3.40 -12.38
CA GLY A 66 -3.86 2.78 -11.57
C GLY A 66 -2.72 3.74 -11.21
N HIS A 67 -2.26 4.54 -12.17
CA HIS A 67 -1.22 5.55 -11.98
C HIS A 67 -1.65 6.67 -11.01
N ASN A 68 -2.90 7.12 -11.10
CA ASN A 68 -3.42 8.12 -10.18
C ASN A 68 -3.56 7.55 -8.78
N GLU A 69 -4.10 6.34 -8.67
CA GLU A 69 -4.22 5.60 -7.41
C GLU A 69 -2.86 5.41 -6.73
N ALA A 70 -1.81 5.05 -7.49
CA ALA A 70 -0.44 4.91 -6.96
C ALA A 70 0.08 6.18 -6.28
N LYS A 71 -0.19 7.35 -6.88
CA LYS A 71 0.18 8.65 -6.30
C LYS A 71 -0.63 8.97 -5.05
N ASP A 72 -1.90 8.63 -5.03
CA ASP A 72 -2.77 8.86 -3.86
C ASP A 72 -2.34 7.97 -2.69
N ILE A 73 -2.05 6.70 -2.95
CA ILE A 73 -1.51 5.76 -1.96
C ILE A 73 -0.16 6.26 -1.42
N GLN A 74 0.75 6.69 -2.28
CA GLN A 74 2.05 7.25 -1.90
C GLN A 74 1.86 8.44 -0.94
N ARG A 75 0.94 9.37 -1.24
CA ARG A 75 0.63 10.53 -0.38
C ARG A 75 0.02 10.10 0.95
N ALA A 76 -0.90 9.15 0.95
CA ALA A 76 -1.53 8.65 2.15
C ALA A 76 -0.52 7.95 3.08
N MET A 77 0.37 7.12 2.53
CA MET A 77 1.46 6.49 3.28
C MET A 77 2.40 7.54 3.88
N TYR A 78 2.81 8.53 3.09
CA TYR A 78 3.64 9.65 3.57
C TYR A 78 2.99 10.39 4.75
N SER A 79 1.72 10.78 4.62
CA SER A 79 0.96 11.47 5.67
C SER A 79 0.91 10.64 6.96
N TRP A 80 0.79 9.33 6.79
CA TRP A 80 0.79 8.42 7.91
C TRP A 80 2.14 8.37 8.64
N PHE A 81 3.27 8.27 7.91
CA PHE A 81 4.62 8.33 8.49
C PHE A 81 4.88 9.67 9.19
N LEU A 82 4.41 10.79 8.62
CA LEU A 82 4.49 12.09 9.28
C LEU A 82 3.71 12.12 10.62
N THR A 83 2.54 11.49 10.65
CA THR A 83 1.77 11.36 11.88
C THR A 83 2.53 10.57 12.94
N ARG A 84 3.24 9.50 12.56
CA ARG A 84 4.09 8.73 13.46
C ARG A 84 5.30 9.54 13.92
N LYS A 85 5.93 10.29 13.02
CA LYS A 85 7.03 11.19 13.35
C LYS A 85 6.59 12.23 14.38
N LYS A 86 5.44 12.90 14.17
CA LYS A 86 4.89 13.87 15.11
C LYS A 86 4.64 13.28 16.50
N ARG A 87 4.30 12.00 16.60
CA ARG A 87 4.07 11.29 17.86
C ARG A 87 5.36 10.75 18.49
N GLY A 88 6.53 10.96 17.88
CA GLY A 88 7.80 10.42 18.35
C GLY A 88 7.90 8.89 18.24
N SER A 89 7.04 8.26 17.44
CA SER A 89 7.00 6.81 17.27
C SER A 89 7.60 6.30 15.96
N LEU A 90 8.12 7.18 15.09
CA LEU A 90 8.90 6.81 13.92
C LEU A 90 10.39 6.82 14.28
N LEU A 91 11.11 5.75 13.95
CA LEU A 91 12.53 5.60 14.24
C LEU A 91 13.45 6.20 13.17
N VAL A 92 12.90 6.54 12.01
CA VAL A 92 13.63 7.16 10.90
C VAL A 92 13.62 8.68 11.05
N GLU A 93 14.78 9.32 10.82
CA GLU A 93 14.94 10.76 11.02
C GLU A 93 14.16 11.58 9.98
N SER A 94 14.13 11.13 8.72
CA SER A 94 13.47 11.85 7.64
C SER A 94 12.68 10.94 6.71
N VAL A 95 11.57 11.49 6.21
CA VAL A 95 10.74 10.87 5.17
C VAL A 95 10.73 11.82 3.98
N GLN A 96 11.23 11.38 2.84
CA GLN A 96 11.27 12.19 1.64
C GLN A 96 9.86 12.47 1.13
N ARG A 97 9.57 13.72 0.75
CA ARG A 97 8.25 14.12 0.25
C ARG A 97 7.97 13.43 -1.10
N PRO A 98 6.76 12.89 -1.33
CA PRO A 98 6.39 12.29 -2.62
C PRO A 98 6.68 13.15 -3.84
N THR A 99 6.43 14.46 -3.74
CA THR A 99 6.72 15.41 -4.82
C THR A 99 8.21 15.52 -5.13
N VAL A 100 9.07 15.43 -4.12
CA VAL A 100 10.53 15.45 -4.27
C VAL A 100 10.99 14.13 -4.87
N THR A 101 10.57 13.00 -4.32
CA THR A 101 10.86 11.65 -4.85
C THR A 101 10.51 11.56 -6.35
N ASN A 102 9.26 11.92 -6.69
CA ASN A 102 8.79 11.82 -8.06
C ASN A 102 9.50 12.81 -9.02
N ALA A 103 9.86 14.00 -8.52
CA ALA A 103 10.61 14.97 -9.32
C ALA A 103 12.06 14.52 -9.59
N ILE A 104 12.73 13.89 -8.61
CA ILE A 104 14.09 13.34 -8.77
C ILE A 104 14.06 12.20 -9.79
N LEU A 105 13.13 11.23 -9.67
CA LEU A 105 12.99 10.14 -10.62
C LEU A 105 12.79 10.67 -12.05
N LYS A 106 11.83 11.57 -12.23
CA LYS A 106 11.54 12.17 -13.53
C LYS A 106 12.74 12.92 -14.11
N LYS A 107 13.49 13.68 -13.29
CA LYS A 107 14.70 14.42 -13.72
C LYS A 107 15.80 13.48 -14.22
N ASN A 108 15.86 12.25 -13.67
CA ASN A 108 16.79 11.22 -14.11
C ASN A 108 16.23 10.32 -15.24
N GLY A 109 15.12 10.72 -15.88
CA GLY A 109 14.51 9.97 -16.99
C GLY A 109 13.77 8.71 -16.57
N ILE A 110 13.53 8.52 -15.28
CA ILE A 110 12.88 7.33 -14.73
C ILE A 110 11.36 7.55 -14.68
N ASP A 111 10.60 6.66 -15.29
CA ASP A 111 9.15 6.65 -15.15
C ASP A 111 8.77 6.22 -13.74
N ILE A 112 8.01 7.07 -13.04
CA ILE A 112 7.57 6.82 -11.67
C ILE A 112 6.64 5.62 -11.52
N HIS A 113 6.14 5.06 -12.62
CA HIS A 113 5.30 3.87 -12.66
C HIS A 113 6.01 2.65 -13.27
N SER A 114 7.28 2.82 -13.72
CA SER A 114 8.07 1.75 -14.34
C SER A 114 9.55 1.94 -13.99
N TYR A 115 9.90 1.63 -12.75
CA TYR A 115 11.27 1.70 -12.22
C TYR A 115 11.85 0.33 -11.87
N SER A 116 11.20 -0.74 -12.31
CA SER A 116 11.59 -2.15 -12.02
C SER A 116 12.91 -2.56 -12.63
N ASP A 117 13.43 -1.81 -13.61
CA ASP A 117 14.71 -2.05 -14.24
C ASP A 117 15.91 -1.56 -13.39
N LEU A 118 15.64 -0.84 -12.31
CA LEU A 118 16.63 -0.33 -11.38
C LEU A 118 16.62 -1.14 -10.09
N THR A 119 17.81 -1.41 -9.59
CA THR A 119 18.00 -2.04 -8.28
C THR A 119 17.62 -1.05 -7.15
N PRO A 120 17.27 -1.55 -5.96
CA PRO A 120 17.08 -0.70 -4.79
C PRO A 120 18.26 0.21 -4.45
N SER A 121 19.49 -0.27 -4.66
CA SER A 121 20.73 0.53 -4.46
C SER A 121 20.80 1.69 -5.44
N GLU A 122 20.56 1.46 -6.73
CA GLU A 122 20.57 2.52 -7.75
C GLU A 122 19.46 3.56 -7.46
N LEU A 123 18.28 3.11 -7.07
CA LEU A 123 17.20 4.02 -6.66
C LEU A 123 17.56 4.78 -5.40
N GLY A 124 18.21 4.14 -4.43
CA GLY A 124 18.68 4.76 -3.20
C GLY A 124 19.71 5.86 -3.45
N GLU A 125 20.68 5.61 -4.33
CA GLU A 125 21.70 6.58 -4.74
C GLU A 125 21.05 7.79 -5.45
N ILE A 126 20.16 7.54 -6.42
CA ILE A 126 19.46 8.58 -7.17
C ILE A 126 18.59 9.44 -6.24
N LEU A 127 17.91 8.84 -5.29
CA LEU A 127 17.00 9.53 -4.37
C LEU A 127 17.70 10.12 -3.14
N GLY A 128 18.93 9.67 -2.82
CA GLY A 128 19.68 10.06 -1.63
C GLY A 128 19.01 9.57 -0.34
N VAL A 129 18.59 8.30 -0.29
CA VAL A 129 17.90 7.69 0.87
C VAL A 129 18.47 6.33 1.23
N ASP A 130 18.37 5.96 2.52
CA ASP A 130 18.88 4.69 3.05
C ASP A 130 17.86 3.55 2.94
N LEU A 131 16.58 3.89 2.77
CA LEU A 131 15.48 2.92 2.68
C LEU A 131 14.48 3.35 1.62
N ILE A 132 14.05 2.41 0.80
CA ILE A 132 12.90 2.61 -0.07
C ILE A 132 11.72 1.73 0.38
N ILE A 133 10.52 2.28 0.24
CA ILE A 133 9.27 1.55 0.41
C ILE A 133 8.63 1.45 -0.96
N THR A 134 8.39 0.22 -1.41
CA THR A 134 7.78 -0.11 -2.71
C THR A 134 6.77 -1.23 -2.55
N GLY A 135 6.25 -1.77 -3.63
CA GLY A 135 5.37 -2.94 -3.62
C GLY A 135 4.22 -2.84 -4.60
N THR A 136 3.23 -3.69 -4.38
CA THR A 136 2.04 -3.78 -5.23
C THR A 136 0.77 -3.50 -4.44
N PHE A 137 -0.21 -2.90 -5.11
CA PHE A 137 -1.54 -2.69 -4.55
C PHE A 137 -2.60 -3.08 -5.58
N GLU A 138 -3.43 -4.02 -5.23
CA GLU A 138 -4.52 -4.48 -6.06
C GLU A 138 -5.83 -4.00 -5.45
N THR A 139 -6.67 -3.31 -6.23
CA THR A 139 -7.97 -2.81 -5.77
C THR A 139 -9.08 -3.07 -6.76
N SER A 140 -10.28 -3.33 -6.25
CA SER A 140 -11.50 -3.46 -7.06
C SER A 140 -12.26 -2.14 -7.18
N LYS A 141 -11.85 -1.09 -6.46
CA LYS A 141 -12.48 0.23 -6.47
C LYS A 141 -11.41 1.31 -6.29
N PRO A 142 -10.86 1.88 -7.36
CA PRO A 142 -9.92 2.99 -7.28
C PRO A 142 -10.59 4.26 -6.77
N MET A 143 -9.78 5.14 -6.20
CA MET A 143 -10.20 6.36 -5.49
C MET A 143 -10.11 7.61 -6.36
N SER A 144 -9.36 7.56 -7.47
CA SER A 144 -9.04 8.76 -8.25
C SER A 144 -10.29 9.54 -8.67
N ASP A 145 -10.27 10.86 -8.48
CA ASP A 145 -11.41 11.78 -8.65
C ASP A 145 -12.11 11.66 -10.01
N GLY A 146 -11.39 11.32 -11.08
CA GLY A 146 -11.97 11.07 -12.41
C GLY A 146 -12.68 9.71 -12.51
N ALA A 147 -12.21 8.70 -11.79
CA ALA A 147 -12.82 7.36 -11.76
C ALA A 147 -13.94 7.29 -10.72
N GLY A 148 -13.84 8.08 -9.65
CA GLY A 148 -14.83 8.12 -8.57
C GLY A 148 -16.21 8.56 -9.06
N VAL A 149 -16.28 9.55 -9.93
CA VAL A 149 -17.55 10.03 -10.52
C VAL A 149 -18.15 8.96 -11.47
N ALA A 150 -17.33 8.36 -12.33
CA ALA A 150 -17.81 7.32 -13.24
C ALA A 150 -18.22 6.04 -12.47
N LEU A 151 -17.45 5.65 -11.43
CA LEU A 151 -17.78 4.50 -10.58
C LEU A 151 -18.94 4.75 -9.62
N ALA A 152 -19.15 5.99 -9.15
CA ALA A 152 -20.31 6.35 -8.36
C ALA A 152 -21.62 6.22 -9.16
N LEU A 153 -21.59 6.54 -10.44
CA LEU A 153 -22.71 6.33 -11.34
C LEU A 153 -23.00 4.83 -11.58
N LEU A 154 -21.95 4.01 -11.57
CA LEU A 154 -22.06 2.54 -11.68
C LEU A 154 -22.39 1.86 -10.33
N ALA A 155 -22.12 2.51 -9.22
CA ALA A 155 -22.39 2.00 -7.85
C ALA A 155 -23.89 1.99 -7.48
N GLY A 156 -24.78 2.50 -8.34
CA GLY A 156 -26.23 2.31 -8.22
C GLY A 156 -26.68 0.83 -8.24
N VAL A 157 -25.75 -0.10 -8.47
CA VAL A 157 -26.00 -1.55 -8.43
C VAL A 157 -25.30 -2.14 -7.21
N GLY A 158 -26.00 -2.11 -6.11
CA GLY A 158 -25.93 -3.02 -4.94
C GLY A 158 -24.57 -3.51 -4.43
N GLY A 159 -24.15 -3.04 -3.24
CA GLY A 159 -23.61 -3.92 -2.21
C GLY A 159 -22.21 -4.52 -2.36
N ALA A 160 -21.33 -4.05 -3.26
CA ALA A 160 -19.98 -4.58 -3.35
C ALA A 160 -19.05 -3.99 -2.26
N THR A 161 -18.61 -4.84 -1.33
CA THR A 161 -17.53 -4.48 -0.40
C THR A 161 -16.25 -4.22 -1.17
N SER A 162 -15.60 -3.09 -0.90
CA SER A 162 -14.28 -2.79 -1.43
C SER A 162 -13.27 -3.80 -0.88
N GLN A 163 -12.45 -4.37 -1.76
CA GLN A 163 -11.36 -5.26 -1.37
C GLN A 163 -10.07 -4.72 -1.96
N ALA A 164 -9.01 -4.79 -1.20
CA ALA A 164 -7.67 -4.52 -1.68
C ALA A 164 -6.69 -5.57 -1.15
N THR A 165 -5.66 -5.82 -1.94
CA THR A 165 -4.51 -6.61 -1.54
C THR A 165 -3.29 -5.71 -1.63
N ALA A 166 -2.55 -5.57 -0.54
CA ALA A 166 -1.30 -4.83 -0.50
C ALA A 166 -0.14 -5.78 -0.21
N ASN A 167 0.94 -5.63 -0.96
CA ASN A 167 2.23 -6.22 -0.67
C ASN A 167 3.23 -5.06 -0.61
N ILE A 168 3.79 -4.79 0.55
CA ILE A 168 4.64 -3.63 0.80
C ILE A 168 6.00 -4.11 1.26
N ASP A 169 7.03 -3.68 0.57
CA ASP A 169 8.41 -4.01 0.78
C ASP A 169 9.18 -2.81 1.33
N PHE A 170 9.97 -3.04 2.37
CA PHE A 170 10.92 -2.10 2.94
C PHE A 170 12.30 -2.64 2.61
N ILE A 171 13.02 -1.97 1.72
CA ILE A 171 14.29 -2.46 1.17
C ILE A 171 15.39 -1.49 1.53
N ASN A 172 16.44 -1.99 2.15
CA ASN A 172 17.65 -1.24 2.42
C ASN A 172 18.39 -0.97 1.11
N THR A 173 18.87 0.27 0.93
CA THR A 173 19.48 0.69 -0.34
C THR A 173 20.99 0.43 -0.40
N SER A 174 21.65 0.11 0.71
CA SER A 174 23.10 -0.14 0.71
C SER A 174 23.47 -1.53 0.19
N ASP A 175 22.59 -2.50 0.36
CA ASP A 175 22.84 -3.92 0.06
C ASP A 175 21.69 -4.63 -0.69
N ASN A 176 20.60 -3.89 -0.97
CA ASN A 176 19.36 -4.39 -1.58
C ASN A 176 18.58 -5.39 -0.70
N GLU A 177 18.88 -5.48 0.60
CA GLU A 177 18.22 -6.44 1.46
C GLU A 177 16.78 -6.06 1.78
N LEU A 178 15.90 -7.04 1.72
CA LEU A 178 14.50 -6.94 2.12
C LEU A 178 14.40 -6.99 3.65
N VAL A 179 14.24 -5.83 4.28
CA VAL A 179 14.13 -5.74 5.75
C VAL A 179 12.75 -6.12 6.25
N VAL A 180 11.70 -5.71 5.53
CA VAL A 180 10.31 -6.06 5.86
C VAL A 180 9.52 -6.31 4.60
N ASN A 181 8.77 -7.41 4.58
CA ASN A 181 7.66 -7.59 3.64
C ASN A 181 6.35 -7.69 4.42
N TYR A 182 5.40 -6.88 4.04
CA TYR A 182 4.07 -6.88 4.66
C TYR A 182 3.00 -7.14 3.61
N PHE A 183 2.44 -8.34 3.66
CA PHE A 183 1.30 -8.73 2.83
C PHE A 183 0.00 -8.66 3.62
N LYS A 184 -1.01 -8.00 3.05
CA LYS A 184 -2.33 -7.89 3.66
C LYS A 184 -3.44 -7.86 2.64
N LYS A 185 -4.43 -8.75 2.83
CA LYS A 185 -5.73 -8.64 2.18
C LYS A 185 -6.68 -7.85 3.08
N ILE A 186 -7.24 -6.78 2.54
CA ILE A 186 -8.09 -5.83 3.27
C ILE A 186 -9.49 -5.90 2.69
N LYS A 187 -10.47 -5.94 3.58
CA LYS A 187 -11.88 -5.75 3.22
C LYS A 187 -12.35 -4.46 3.87
N GLY A 188 -12.89 -3.55 3.08
CA GLY A 188 -13.56 -2.34 3.55
C GLY A 188 -15.03 -2.60 3.84
N SER A 189 -15.65 -1.71 4.57
CA SER A 189 -17.11 -1.64 4.71
C SER A 189 -17.76 -1.16 3.42
N LEU A 190 -19.06 -1.25 3.33
CA LEU A 190 -19.85 -0.64 2.24
C LEU A 190 -19.49 0.85 2.14
N GLY A 191 -19.05 1.30 0.95
CA GLY A 191 -18.69 2.69 0.72
C GLY A 191 -17.22 3.06 0.99
N SER A 192 -16.40 2.17 1.57
CA SER A 192 -14.96 2.45 1.75
C SER A 192 -14.27 2.71 0.42
N ASN A 193 -13.45 3.76 0.39
CA ASN A 193 -12.55 4.09 -0.72
C ASN A 193 -11.13 3.55 -0.43
N SER A 194 -10.19 3.76 -1.35
CA SER A 194 -8.81 3.29 -1.17
C SER A 194 -8.09 4.01 -0.04
N GLU A 195 -8.41 5.28 0.24
CA GLU A 195 -7.83 6.00 1.38
C GLU A 195 -8.20 5.32 2.71
N ASP A 196 -9.47 4.95 2.88
CA ASP A 196 -9.91 4.18 4.06
C ASP A 196 -9.16 2.85 4.17
N LEU A 197 -8.99 2.15 3.04
CA LEU A 197 -8.27 0.89 3.00
C LEU A 197 -6.79 1.08 3.35
N ILE A 198 -6.14 2.13 2.83
CA ILE A 198 -4.75 2.47 3.17
C ILE A 198 -4.63 2.86 4.64
N ASN A 199 -5.55 3.64 5.18
CA ASN A 199 -5.55 4.01 6.59
C ASN A 199 -5.70 2.77 7.50
N ILE A 200 -6.56 1.82 7.13
CA ILE A 200 -6.69 0.54 7.83
C ILE A 200 -5.39 -0.27 7.72
N LEU A 201 -4.79 -0.31 6.53
CA LEU A 201 -3.53 -0.99 6.26
C LEU A 201 -2.42 -0.40 7.13
N MET A 202 -2.16 0.89 6.99
CA MET A 202 -1.05 1.59 7.65
C MET A 202 -1.17 1.56 9.19
N ARG A 203 -2.38 1.64 9.73
CA ARG A 203 -2.61 1.46 11.17
C ARG A 203 -2.20 0.08 11.67
N LYS A 204 -2.35 -0.97 10.84
CA LYS A 204 -1.98 -2.35 11.19
C LYS A 204 -0.50 -2.61 10.96
N VAL A 205 0.06 -2.10 9.87
CA VAL A 205 1.49 -2.18 9.53
C VAL A 205 2.31 -1.57 10.67
N SER A 206 1.97 -0.36 11.09
CA SER A 206 2.72 0.42 12.08
C SER A 206 2.95 -0.23 13.44
N ARG A 207 2.13 -1.17 13.79
CA ARG A 207 2.28 -1.88 15.07
C ARG A 207 3.15 -3.12 14.96
N ARG A 208 3.68 -3.39 13.77
CA ARG A 208 4.35 -4.66 13.47
C ARG A 208 5.67 -4.48 12.73
N ILE A 209 5.90 -3.32 12.11
CA ILE A 209 7.17 -3.04 11.44
C ILE A 209 8.19 -2.50 12.45
N PRO A 210 9.48 -2.88 12.34
CA PRO A 210 10.52 -2.46 13.27
C PRO A 210 10.84 -0.96 13.20
N TYR A 211 10.43 -0.25 12.15
CA TYR A 211 10.67 1.20 11.99
C TYR A 211 9.75 2.09 12.83
N THR A 212 8.82 1.51 13.61
CA THR A 212 7.89 2.27 14.47
C THR A 212 7.79 1.65 15.87
N LYS A 213 7.58 2.52 16.88
CA LYS A 213 7.28 2.17 18.28
C LYS A 213 5.79 2.18 18.55
#